data_a74668c244ac01fa2afe3a22c355d744
#
_entry.id   a74668c244ac01fa2afe3a22c355d744
#
_cell.length_a   1.000
_cell.length_b   1.000
_cell.length_c   1.000
_cell.angle_alpha   90.00
_cell.angle_beta   90.00
_cell.angle_gamma   90.00
#
_symmetry.space_group_name_H-M   'P 1'
#
loop_
_entity.id
_entity.type
_entity.pdbx_description
1 polymer ?
#
loop_
_entity_poly.entity_id
_entity_poly.type
_entity_poly.pdbx_seq_one_letter_code
_entity_poly.pdbx_strand_id
1 'polypeptide(L)'
;MQISDSIVIIPTYNERENIENIIRAVFALKHGFHILVIEDGSPDGTAAIVKTLQQEFPERLFMVERKGKLALGTAYIAGFKWALQRGYEYVFEMDADFSHNPQDLPRLYRACSEEGADVAIGSRYVSGVNVVNWPMGRVLMSYFASKYVRFITGLPIHDTTAGFVCYRRRVLETINLDGIRFKGYAFQIEMKFTAYKCGFKVKEVPVIFINRELGTSKMNSSIFGEAVFGVIRLKWNSWFHKYPTVDKEMK
;
A
#
# COMPACT_ATOMS: atom_id res chain seq x y z
N MET A 1 2.33 11.66 26.26
CA MET A 1 1.66 11.16 25.05
C MET A 1 2.67 10.32 24.29
N GLN A 2 2.38 9.08 24.01
CA GLN A 2 3.31 8.23 23.26
C GLN A 2 3.15 8.61 21.79
N ILE A 3 4.18 9.23 21.21
CA ILE A 3 4.21 9.56 19.78
C ILE A 3 4.29 8.24 19.02
N SER A 4 3.33 7.95 18.12
CA SER A 4 3.38 6.75 17.30
C SER A 4 4.54 6.80 16.32
N ASP A 5 5.27 5.70 16.18
CA ASP A 5 6.28 5.52 15.15
C ASP A 5 5.68 5.08 13.80
N SER A 6 4.36 4.86 13.76
CA SER A 6 3.64 4.18 12.69
C SER A 6 2.49 5.01 12.14
N ILE A 7 2.39 5.10 10.82
CA ILE A 7 1.29 5.78 10.13
C ILE A 7 0.69 4.94 9.02
N VAL A 8 -0.65 4.92 8.95
CA VAL A 8 -1.42 4.24 7.91
C VAL A 8 -1.93 5.27 6.91
N ILE A 9 -1.49 5.16 5.66
CA ILE A 9 -1.93 6.01 4.56
C ILE A 9 -3.16 5.37 3.92
N ILE A 10 -4.25 6.12 3.86
CA ILE A 10 -5.53 5.69 3.31
C ILE A 10 -5.94 6.66 2.20
N PRO A 11 -5.71 6.32 0.92
CA PRO A 11 -6.23 7.10 -0.20
C PRO A 11 -7.74 6.99 -0.30
N THR A 12 -8.42 8.12 -0.53
CA THR A 12 -9.88 8.16 -0.65
C THR A 12 -10.34 8.92 -1.89
N TYR A 13 -11.36 8.36 -2.53
CA TYR A 13 -12.18 9.04 -3.55
C TYR A 13 -13.56 8.38 -3.54
N ASN A 14 -14.61 9.10 -3.08
CA ASN A 14 -15.96 8.56 -2.87
C ASN A 14 -15.96 7.31 -1.96
N GLU A 15 -15.54 7.50 -0.71
CA GLU A 15 -15.51 6.47 0.32
C GLU A 15 -16.36 6.84 1.56
N ARG A 16 -17.39 7.68 1.36
CA ARG A 16 -18.28 8.17 2.41
C ARG A 16 -18.84 7.05 3.30
N GLU A 17 -19.16 5.91 2.70
CA GLU A 17 -19.79 4.78 3.39
C GLU A 17 -18.81 4.01 4.29
N ASN A 18 -17.52 4.10 3.99
CA ASN A 18 -16.47 3.28 4.63
C ASN A 18 -15.56 4.07 5.56
N ILE A 19 -15.30 5.36 5.24
CA ILE A 19 -14.17 6.10 5.82
C ILE A 19 -14.23 6.24 7.34
N GLU A 20 -15.39 6.48 7.92
CA GLU A 20 -15.53 6.58 9.37
C GLU A 20 -15.23 5.25 10.04
N ASN A 21 -15.84 4.18 9.55
CA ASN A 21 -15.71 2.85 10.13
C ASN A 21 -14.27 2.33 10.08
N ILE A 22 -13.55 2.56 8.97
CA ILE A 22 -12.16 2.11 8.82
C ILE A 22 -11.23 2.90 9.77
N ILE A 23 -11.42 4.22 9.92
CA ILE A 23 -10.66 5.05 10.85
C ILE A 23 -10.86 4.56 12.29
N ARG A 24 -12.11 4.35 12.70
CA ARG A 24 -12.43 3.84 14.05
C ARG A 24 -11.87 2.45 14.27
N ALA A 25 -11.92 1.56 13.27
CA ALA A 25 -11.36 0.21 13.37
C ALA A 25 -9.84 0.22 13.56
N VAL A 26 -9.11 1.10 12.88
CA VAL A 26 -7.65 1.25 13.07
C VAL A 26 -7.35 1.83 14.46
N PHE A 27 -8.09 2.85 14.91
CA PHE A 27 -7.86 3.45 16.23
C PHE A 27 -8.26 2.56 17.42
N ALA A 28 -9.10 1.56 17.19
CA ALA A 28 -9.44 0.54 18.19
C ALA A 28 -8.32 -0.50 18.41
N LEU A 29 -7.29 -0.53 17.57
CA LEU A 29 -6.16 -1.44 17.74
C LEU A 29 -5.31 -1.02 18.95
N LYS A 30 -4.73 -2.02 19.64
CA LYS A 30 -3.86 -1.78 20.81
C LYS A 30 -2.59 -1.01 20.46
N HIS A 31 -2.05 -1.24 19.25
CA HIS A 31 -0.93 -0.45 18.74
C HIS A 31 -1.44 0.94 18.32
N GLY A 32 -0.81 1.97 18.80
CA GLY A 32 -1.28 3.35 18.63
C GLY A 32 -0.97 3.93 17.25
N PHE A 33 -1.49 3.33 16.17
CA PHE A 33 -1.32 3.86 14.81
C PHE A 33 -1.84 5.29 14.67
N HIS A 34 -1.13 6.09 13.87
CA HIS A 34 -1.67 7.31 13.28
C HIS A 34 -2.25 7.02 11.89
N ILE A 35 -3.14 7.88 11.42
CA ILE A 35 -3.74 7.76 10.09
C ILE A 35 -3.50 9.05 9.30
N LEU A 36 -3.14 8.89 8.03
CA LEU A 36 -3.12 9.95 7.03
C LEU A 36 -4.10 9.61 5.91
N VAL A 37 -5.17 10.36 5.79
CA VAL A 37 -6.09 10.27 4.65
C VAL A 37 -5.56 11.16 3.53
N ILE A 38 -5.39 10.58 2.33
CA ILE A 38 -5.12 11.33 1.11
C ILE A 38 -6.43 11.43 0.32
N GLU A 39 -7.06 12.59 0.40
CA GLU A 39 -8.40 12.82 -0.15
C GLU A 39 -8.33 13.47 -1.53
N ASP A 40 -8.92 12.82 -2.54
CA ASP A 40 -8.80 13.18 -3.96
C ASP A 40 -10.01 14.00 -4.49
N GLY A 41 -10.52 14.94 -3.71
CA GLY A 41 -11.61 15.83 -4.12
C GLY A 41 -12.95 15.09 -4.27
N SER A 42 -13.30 14.24 -3.31
CA SER A 42 -14.55 13.47 -3.30
C SER A 42 -15.79 14.36 -3.25
N PRO A 43 -16.72 14.26 -4.22
CA PRO A 43 -17.96 15.03 -4.19
C PRO A 43 -19.01 14.50 -3.22
N ASP A 44 -18.83 13.28 -2.66
CA ASP A 44 -19.82 12.59 -1.81
C ASP A 44 -19.81 13.03 -0.34
N GLY A 45 -18.91 13.94 0.05
CA GLY A 45 -18.77 14.39 1.42
C GLY A 45 -17.76 13.62 2.28
N THR A 46 -16.95 12.72 1.69
CA THR A 46 -15.89 11.98 2.40
C THR A 46 -15.00 12.91 3.22
N ALA A 47 -14.53 14.02 2.63
CA ALA A 47 -13.67 14.99 3.33
C ALA A 47 -14.32 15.61 4.57
N ALA A 48 -15.61 15.88 4.52
CA ALA A 48 -16.34 16.46 5.66
C ALA A 48 -16.36 15.50 6.87
N ILE A 49 -16.56 14.20 6.61
CA ILE A 49 -16.53 13.17 7.65
C ILE A 49 -15.14 13.13 8.30
N VAL A 50 -14.07 13.11 7.49
CA VAL A 50 -12.70 13.09 8.02
C VAL A 50 -12.41 14.32 8.87
N LYS A 51 -12.85 15.53 8.44
CA LYS A 51 -12.69 16.76 9.22
C LYS A 51 -13.41 16.71 10.58
N THR A 52 -14.57 16.09 10.63
CA THR A 52 -15.28 15.86 11.91
C THR A 52 -14.50 14.91 12.82
N LEU A 53 -14.00 13.81 12.26
CA LEU A 53 -13.21 12.83 13.01
C LEU A 53 -11.84 13.40 13.47
N GLN A 54 -11.26 14.35 12.77
CA GLN A 54 -10.04 15.04 13.23
C GLN A 54 -10.24 15.82 14.53
N GLN A 55 -11.47 16.29 14.80
CA GLN A 55 -11.79 16.94 16.09
C GLN A 55 -11.89 15.91 17.22
N GLU A 56 -12.31 14.69 16.92
CA GLU A 56 -12.37 13.59 17.88
C GLU A 56 -10.98 12.96 18.14
N PHE A 57 -10.16 12.88 17.09
CA PHE A 57 -8.82 12.27 17.14
C PHE A 57 -7.71 13.26 16.80
N PRO A 58 -7.54 14.34 17.58
CA PRO A 58 -6.51 15.34 17.34
C PRO A 58 -5.12 14.69 17.44
N GLU A 59 -4.19 15.13 16.61
CA GLU A 59 -2.79 14.67 16.55
C GLU A 59 -2.61 13.18 16.14
N ARG A 60 -3.70 12.45 15.82
CA ARG A 60 -3.65 11.06 15.37
C ARG A 60 -4.25 10.85 13.99
N LEU A 61 -5.21 11.69 13.60
CA LEU A 61 -5.83 11.68 12.28
C LEU A 61 -5.41 12.92 11.49
N PHE A 62 -4.76 12.68 10.38
CA PHE A 62 -4.31 13.73 9.46
C PHE A 62 -4.99 13.58 8.11
N MET A 63 -5.13 14.68 7.36
CA MET A 63 -5.67 14.67 6.02
C MET A 63 -4.89 15.62 5.11
N VAL A 64 -4.65 15.18 3.89
CA VAL A 64 -4.16 16.00 2.77
C VAL A 64 -5.22 15.97 1.69
N GLU A 65 -5.81 17.13 1.41
CA GLU A 65 -6.79 17.30 0.31
C GLU A 65 -6.05 17.64 -0.99
N ARG A 66 -6.35 16.90 -2.06
CA ARG A 66 -5.79 17.11 -3.39
C ARG A 66 -6.86 17.63 -4.37
N LYS A 67 -6.41 18.25 -5.46
CA LYS A 67 -7.32 18.83 -6.47
C LYS A 67 -7.88 17.78 -7.44
N GLY A 68 -8.61 16.78 -6.92
CA GLY A 68 -9.26 15.74 -7.71
C GLY A 68 -8.51 14.44 -7.84
N LYS A 69 -9.09 13.46 -8.57
CA LYS A 69 -8.59 12.09 -8.71
C LYS A 69 -7.33 12.02 -9.57
N LEU A 70 -6.17 11.88 -8.94
CA LEU A 70 -4.84 11.91 -9.58
C LEU A 70 -4.18 10.52 -9.72
N ALA A 71 -4.89 9.44 -9.50
CA ALA A 71 -4.45 8.05 -9.46
C ALA A 71 -3.78 7.61 -8.13
N LEU A 72 -3.97 6.32 -7.80
CA LEU A 72 -3.61 5.69 -6.53
C LEU A 72 -2.14 5.86 -6.15
N GLY A 73 -1.22 5.54 -7.07
CA GLY A 73 0.21 5.64 -6.79
C GLY A 73 0.66 7.06 -6.44
N THR A 74 0.05 8.09 -7.04
CA THR A 74 0.37 9.48 -6.70
C THR A 74 -0.13 9.86 -5.31
N ALA A 75 -1.22 9.22 -4.82
CA ALA A 75 -1.70 9.42 -3.46
C ALA A 75 -0.72 8.82 -2.46
N TYR A 76 -0.27 7.59 -2.68
CA TYR A 76 0.73 6.97 -1.82
C TYR A 76 2.05 7.72 -1.82
N ILE A 77 2.57 8.16 -2.97
CA ILE A 77 3.79 8.98 -3.01
C ILE A 77 3.66 10.27 -2.19
N ALA A 78 2.52 10.96 -2.31
CA ALA A 78 2.26 12.16 -1.49
C ALA A 78 2.25 11.82 0.01
N GLY A 79 1.59 10.72 0.39
CA GLY A 79 1.56 10.23 1.76
C GLY A 79 2.93 9.80 2.28
N PHE A 80 3.74 9.11 1.49
CA PHE A 80 5.10 8.71 1.85
C PHE A 80 5.98 9.94 2.15
N LYS A 81 5.97 10.95 1.27
CA LYS A 81 6.72 12.18 1.48
C LYS A 81 6.27 12.91 2.75
N TRP A 82 4.96 12.97 2.99
CA TRP A 82 4.38 13.56 4.18
C TRP A 82 4.83 12.82 5.46
N ALA A 83 4.82 11.49 5.43
CA ALA A 83 5.24 10.63 6.53
C ALA A 83 6.75 10.78 6.83
N LEU A 84 7.59 10.80 5.79
CA LEU A 84 9.03 10.98 5.91
C LEU A 84 9.39 12.33 6.56
N GLN A 85 8.71 13.41 6.17
CA GLN A 85 8.92 14.75 6.75
C GLN A 85 8.59 14.82 8.24
N ARG A 86 7.74 13.90 8.73
CA ARG A 86 7.30 13.86 10.14
C ARG A 86 7.99 12.79 11.00
N GLY A 87 8.93 12.06 10.43
CA GLY A 87 9.77 11.14 11.18
C GLY A 87 9.14 9.79 11.47
N TYR A 88 8.07 9.39 10.78
CA TYR A 88 7.49 8.06 10.95
C TYR A 88 8.48 6.97 10.51
N GLU A 89 8.64 5.93 11.34
CA GLU A 89 9.54 4.80 11.05
C GLU A 89 8.84 3.73 10.21
N TYR A 90 7.55 3.50 10.44
CA TYR A 90 6.76 2.50 9.73
C TYR A 90 5.59 3.14 9.01
N VAL A 91 5.56 2.98 7.70
CA VAL A 91 4.56 3.60 6.82
C VAL A 91 3.76 2.52 6.12
N PHE A 92 2.44 2.55 6.30
CA PHE A 92 1.53 1.54 5.77
C PHE A 92 0.72 2.08 4.61
N GLU A 93 0.44 1.20 3.65
CA GLU A 93 -0.57 1.36 2.63
C GLU A 93 -1.80 0.53 3.00
N MET A 94 -2.99 1.12 2.97
CA MET A 94 -4.24 0.42 3.22
C MET A 94 -5.39 1.08 2.46
N ASP A 95 -6.29 0.26 1.87
CA ASP A 95 -7.50 0.75 1.24
C ASP A 95 -8.60 1.06 2.28
N ALA A 96 -9.54 1.96 1.93
CA ALA A 96 -10.61 2.39 2.83
C ALA A 96 -11.81 1.42 2.91
N ASP A 97 -11.90 0.43 2.02
CA ASP A 97 -13.11 -0.36 1.75
C ASP A 97 -13.20 -1.70 2.49
N PHE A 98 -12.41 -1.87 3.55
CA PHE A 98 -12.32 -3.10 4.34
C PHE A 98 -11.84 -4.35 3.56
N SER A 99 -11.41 -4.20 2.30
CA SER A 99 -10.75 -5.32 1.60
C SER A 99 -9.43 -5.72 2.29
N HIS A 100 -8.78 -4.79 2.95
CA HIS A 100 -7.68 -4.99 3.89
C HIS A 100 -8.21 -4.96 5.33
N ASN A 101 -8.09 -6.08 6.05
CA ASN A 101 -8.54 -6.14 7.43
C ASN A 101 -7.58 -5.35 8.34
N PRO A 102 -8.05 -4.30 9.05
CA PRO A 102 -7.20 -3.54 9.98
C PRO A 102 -6.52 -4.39 11.05
N GLN A 103 -7.12 -5.52 11.45
CA GLN A 103 -6.53 -6.44 12.43
C GLN A 103 -5.21 -7.07 11.98
N ASP A 104 -4.88 -7.00 10.71
CA ASP A 104 -3.60 -7.49 10.16
C ASP A 104 -2.49 -6.42 10.24
N LEU A 105 -2.79 -5.14 10.49
CA LEU A 105 -1.79 -4.07 10.65
C LEU A 105 -0.71 -4.42 11.70
N PRO A 106 -1.06 -4.90 12.91
CA PRO A 106 -0.06 -5.28 13.91
C PRO A 106 0.85 -6.43 13.46
N ARG A 107 0.36 -7.32 12.58
CA ARG A 107 1.16 -8.44 12.04
C ARG A 107 2.19 -7.94 11.02
N LEU A 108 1.80 -7.00 10.15
CA LEU A 108 2.72 -6.34 9.23
C LEU A 108 3.74 -5.49 10.00
N TYR A 109 3.30 -4.76 11.02
CA TYR A 109 4.20 -4.01 11.91
C TYR A 109 5.27 -4.91 12.50
N ARG A 110 4.87 -6.01 13.14
CA ARG A 110 5.78 -6.98 13.78
C ARG A 110 6.77 -7.57 12.77
N ALA A 111 6.32 -7.87 11.56
CA ALA A 111 7.20 -8.38 10.51
C ALA A 111 8.37 -7.41 10.20
N CYS A 112 8.11 -6.09 10.26
CA CYS A 112 9.14 -5.08 10.05
C CYS A 112 9.91 -4.76 11.34
N SER A 113 9.24 -4.58 12.48
CA SER A 113 9.87 -4.11 13.72
C SER A 113 10.67 -5.20 14.44
N GLU A 114 10.18 -6.45 14.44
CA GLU A 114 10.75 -7.54 15.24
C GLU A 114 11.38 -8.65 14.39
N GLU A 115 10.85 -8.92 13.19
CA GLU A 115 11.25 -10.07 12.37
C GLU A 115 12.24 -9.69 11.25
N GLY A 116 12.69 -8.44 11.24
CA GLY A 116 13.77 -7.93 10.40
C GLY A 116 13.43 -7.75 8.93
N ALA A 117 12.14 -7.66 8.55
CA ALA A 117 11.75 -7.27 7.22
C ALA A 117 11.90 -5.75 7.03
N ASP A 118 12.24 -5.32 5.82
CA ASP A 118 12.21 -3.91 5.42
C ASP A 118 10.87 -3.53 4.80
N VAL A 119 10.27 -4.52 4.12
CA VAL A 119 8.95 -4.42 3.52
C VAL A 119 8.14 -5.65 3.92
N ALA A 120 6.98 -5.45 4.57
CA ALA A 120 6.04 -6.51 4.87
C ALA A 120 4.80 -6.36 3.98
N ILE A 121 4.43 -7.42 3.27
CA ILE A 121 3.34 -7.46 2.30
C ILE A 121 2.23 -8.36 2.83
N GLY A 122 1.02 -7.83 2.98
CA GLY A 122 -0.18 -8.61 3.22
C GLY A 122 -0.52 -9.40 1.95
N SER A 123 -0.19 -10.70 1.95
CA SER A 123 -0.24 -11.56 0.76
C SER A 123 -1.46 -12.47 0.78
N ARG A 124 -2.20 -12.47 -0.34
CA ARG A 124 -3.32 -13.37 -0.60
C ARG A 124 -2.86 -14.76 -1.02
N TYR A 125 -1.58 -14.90 -1.42
CA TYR A 125 -1.12 -16.09 -2.16
C TYR A 125 0.06 -16.82 -1.52
N VAL A 126 0.65 -16.34 -0.44
CA VAL A 126 1.82 -16.98 0.19
C VAL A 126 1.48 -18.31 0.88
N SER A 127 0.27 -18.45 1.39
CA SER A 127 -0.23 -19.67 2.06
C SER A 127 -1.44 -20.30 1.38
N GLY A 128 -1.51 -20.24 0.05
CA GLY A 128 -2.67 -20.66 -0.74
C GLY A 128 -3.41 -19.47 -1.34
N VAL A 129 -4.71 -19.62 -1.64
CA VAL A 129 -5.55 -18.54 -2.17
C VAL A 129 -6.51 -18.08 -1.09
N ASN A 130 -6.21 -16.93 -0.48
CA ASN A 130 -6.93 -16.40 0.67
C ASN A 130 -7.79 -15.19 0.24
N VAL A 131 -8.83 -15.43 -0.53
CA VAL A 131 -9.80 -14.43 -0.97
C VAL A 131 -11.22 -14.89 -0.67
N VAL A 132 -12.09 -13.95 -0.26
CA VAL A 132 -13.49 -14.23 0.09
C VAL A 132 -14.40 -13.39 -0.81
N ASN A 133 -15.47 -14.03 -1.31
CA ASN A 133 -16.49 -13.41 -2.16
C ASN A 133 -15.97 -12.83 -3.50
N TRP A 134 -14.89 -13.40 -4.06
CA TRP A 134 -14.44 -13.04 -5.39
C TRP A 134 -15.01 -13.98 -6.46
N PRO A 135 -15.48 -13.46 -7.60
CA PRO A 135 -15.76 -14.30 -8.77
C PRO A 135 -14.50 -15.07 -9.18
N MET A 136 -14.66 -16.35 -9.55
CA MET A 136 -13.52 -17.22 -9.90
C MET A 136 -12.62 -16.62 -10.99
N GLY A 137 -13.20 -15.96 -12.00
CA GLY A 137 -12.42 -15.30 -13.06
C GLY A 137 -11.49 -14.22 -12.51
N ARG A 138 -11.92 -13.45 -11.48
CA ARG A 138 -11.08 -12.44 -10.81
C ARG A 138 -9.94 -13.10 -10.01
N VAL A 139 -10.23 -14.22 -9.33
CA VAL A 139 -9.22 -15.00 -8.60
C VAL A 139 -8.13 -15.47 -9.56
N LEU A 140 -8.50 -16.14 -10.64
CA LEU A 140 -7.57 -16.66 -11.63
C LEU A 140 -6.75 -15.53 -12.29
N MET A 141 -7.41 -14.46 -12.71
CA MET A 141 -6.73 -13.31 -13.32
C MET A 141 -5.69 -12.69 -12.37
N SER A 142 -6.04 -12.45 -11.10
CA SER A 142 -5.12 -11.87 -10.10
C SER A 142 -3.95 -12.81 -9.78
N TYR A 143 -4.23 -14.11 -9.65
CA TYR A 143 -3.20 -15.12 -9.38
C TYR A 143 -2.21 -15.27 -10.55
N PHE A 144 -2.72 -15.38 -11.78
CA PHE A 144 -1.85 -15.45 -12.96
C PHE A 144 -1.13 -14.15 -13.26
N ALA A 145 -1.72 -12.99 -12.95
CA ALA A 145 -1.02 -11.70 -13.04
C ALA A 145 0.20 -11.68 -12.11
N SER A 146 0.06 -12.14 -10.87
CA SER A 146 1.21 -12.23 -9.95
C SER A 146 2.25 -13.24 -10.42
N LYS A 147 1.86 -14.39 -10.96
CA LYS A 147 2.80 -15.36 -11.57
C LYS A 147 3.56 -14.77 -12.77
N TYR A 148 2.85 -14.06 -13.65
CA TYR A 148 3.45 -13.37 -14.78
C TYR A 148 4.50 -12.35 -14.35
N VAL A 149 4.16 -11.48 -13.38
CA VAL A 149 5.09 -10.49 -12.84
C VAL A 149 6.33 -11.16 -12.26
N ARG A 150 6.16 -12.22 -11.46
CA ARG A 150 7.28 -13.00 -10.91
C ARG A 150 8.19 -13.56 -12.00
N PHE A 151 7.60 -14.16 -13.03
CA PHE A 151 8.35 -14.76 -14.14
C PHE A 151 9.20 -13.70 -14.88
N ILE A 152 8.61 -12.53 -15.20
CA ILE A 152 9.32 -11.48 -15.92
C ILE A 152 10.36 -10.78 -15.04
N THR A 153 10.00 -10.44 -13.79
CA THR A 153 10.84 -9.60 -12.93
C THR A 153 11.86 -10.38 -12.12
N GLY A 154 11.59 -11.65 -11.82
CA GLY A 154 12.37 -12.47 -10.89
C GLY A 154 12.09 -12.13 -9.41
N LEU A 155 10.99 -11.44 -9.10
CA LEU A 155 10.61 -11.13 -7.71
C LEU A 155 10.29 -12.41 -6.93
N PRO A 156 10.87 -12.63 -5.73
CA PRO A 156 10.63 -13.84 -4.94
C PRO A 156 9.38 -13.73 -4.05
N ILE A 157 8.34 -12.99 -4.47
CA ILE A 157 7.09 -12.76 -3.75
C ILE A 157 5.89 -13.29 -4.50
N HIS A 158 4.92 -13.89 -3.79
CA HIS A 158 3.75 -14.55 -4.38
C HIS A 158 2.68 -13.55 -4.81
N ASP A 159 2.49 -12.48 -4.02
CA ASP A 159 1.49 -11.44 -4.29
C ASP A 159 2.15 -10.12 -4.70
N THR A 160 2.51 -10.03 -5.97
CA THR A 160 3.20 -8.84 -6.50
C THR A 160 2.29 -7.62 -6.62
N THR A 161 0.97 -7.83 -6.64
CA THR A 161 -0.04 -6.77 -6.83
C THR A 161 -0.73 -6.33 -5.54
N ALA A 162 -0.36 -6.91 -4.39
CA ALA A 162 -0.94 -6.54 -3.09
C ALA A 162 -0.73 -5.05 -2.80
N GLY A 163 -1.78 -4.38 -2.31
CA GLY A 163 -1.76 -2.97 -1.89
C GLY A 163 -1.73 -2.79 -0.38
N PHE A 164 -1.69 -3.87 0.40
CA PHE A 164 -1.56 -3.84 1.85
C PHE A 164 -0.11 -4.07 2.23
N VAL A 165 0.63 -3.00 2.52
CA VAL A 165 2.09 -3.06 2.66
C VAL A 165 2.53 -2.19 3.82
N CYS A 166 3.54 -2.64 4.57
CA CYS A 166 4.30 -1.84 5.52
C CYS A 166 5.71 -1.64 4.99
N TYR A 167 6.18 -0.42 4.94
CA TYR A 167 7.55 -0.04 4.62
C TYR A 167 8.26 0.52 5.86
N ARG A 168 9.50 0.10 6.10
CA ARG A 168 10.38 0.84 6.99
C ARG A 168 10.78 2.16 6.33
N ARG A 169 10.97 3.20 7.14
CA ARG A 169 11.41 4.54 6.71
C ARG A 169 12.58 4.49 5.73
N ARG A 170 13.64 3.72 6.04
CA ARG A 170 14.84 3.60 5.22
C ARG A 170 14.57 3.14 3.78
N VAL A 171 13.52 2.35 3.55
CA VAL A 171 13.12 1.91 2.19
C VAL A 171 12.63 3.10 1.38
N LEU A 172 11.74 3.91 1.96
CA LEU A 172 11.14 5.06 1.30
C LEU A 172 12.14 6.22 1.10
N GLU A 173 13.13 6.34 1.97
CA GLU A 173 14.25 7.31 1.83
C GLU A 173 15.22 6.88 0.71
N THR A 174 15.42 5.58 0.53
CA THR A 174 16.34 5.05 -0.49
C THR A 174 15.73 5.07 -1.89
N ILE A 175 14.42 4.79 -1.99
CA ILE A 175 13.71 4.79 -3.28
C ILE A 175 13.51 6.25 -3.76
N ASN A 176 13.93 6.53 -5.01
CA ASN A 176 13.55 7.79 -5.65
C ASN A 176 12.04 7.79 -5.94
N LEU A 177 11.25 8.28 -4.99
CA LEU A 177 9.79 8.31 -5.09
C LEU A 177 9.27 9.13 -6.28
N ASP A 178 10.01 10.18 -6.67
CA ASP A 178 9.69 10.99 -7.87
C ASP A 178 10.00 10.27 -9.18
N GLY A 179 10.86 9.26 -9.14
CA GLY A 179 11.23 8.42 -10.26
C GLY A 179 10.26 7.27 -10.52
N ILE A 180 9.31 7.01 -9.63
CA ILE A 180 8.26 5.98 -9.81
C ILE A 180 7.32 6.40 -10.94
N ARG A 181 7.20 5.54 -11.95
CA ARG A 181 6.53 5.87 -13.22
C ARG A 181 5.07 5.43 -13.26
N PHE A 182 4.77 4.28 -12.66
CA PHE A 182 3.42 3.74 -12.65
C PHE A 182 2.54 4.43 -11.61
N LYS A 183 1.36 4.84 -12.03
CA LYS A 183 0.40 5.57 -11.18
C LYS A 183 -0.82 4.73 -10.78
N GLY A 184 -1.11 3.66 -11.54
CA GLY A 184 -2.21 2.73 -11.30
C GLY A 184 -1.76 1.49 -10.53
N TYR A 185 -2.33 0.32 -10.84
CA TYR A 185 -2.02 -0.95 -10.17
C TYR A 185 -0.54 -1.39 -10.30
N ALA A 186 0.10 -1.06 -11.41
CA ALA A 186 1.50 -1.36 -11.62
C ALA A 186 2.43 -0.59 -10.65
N PHE A 187 1.95 0.47 -9.99
CA PHE A 187 2.64 1.17 -8.91
C PHE A 187 3.10 0.19 -7.83
N GLN A 188 2.21 -0.69 -7.39
CA GLN A 188 2.52 -1.69 -6.35
C GLN A 188 3.64 -2.66 -6.78
N ILE A 189 3.66 -3.00 -8.07
CA ILE A 189 4.71 -3.85 -8.64
C ILE A 189 6.05 -3.10 -8.67
N GLU A 190 6.04 -1.84 -9.13
CA GLU A 190 7.25 -1.02 -9.26
C GLU A 190 7.88 -0.75 -7.89
N MET A 191 7.08 -0.40 -6.87
CA MET A 191 7.57 -0.16 -5.51
C MET A 191 8.28 -1.38 -4.94
N LYS A 192 7.64 -2.57 -5.00
CA LYS A 192 8.23 -3.82 -4.50
C LYS A 192 9.46 -4.24 -5.29
N PHE A 193 9.41 -4.10 -6.61
CA PHE A 193 10.55 -4.40 -7.48
C PHE A 193 11.73 -3.49 -7.18
N THR A 194 11.51 -2.19 -7.02
CA THR A 194 12.55 -1.23 -6.68
C THR A 194 13.14 -1.52 -5.30
N ALA A 195 12.31 -1.77 -4.28
CA ALA A 195 12.78 -2.16 -2.96
C ALA A 195 13.66 -3.43 -3.00
N TYR A 196 13.22 -4.45 -3.73
CA TYR A 196 13.98 -5.69 -3.93
C TYR A 196 15.32 -5.45 -4.65
N LYS A 197 15.33 -4.61 -5.70
CA LYS A 197 16.55 -4.26 -6.45
C LYS A 197 17.54 -3.45 -5.63
N CYS A 198 17.06 -2.65 -4.67
CA CYS A 198 17.90 -1.97 -3.68
C CYS A 198 18.49 -2.91 -2.61
N GLY A 199 18.08 -4.19 -2.57
CA GLY A 199 18.59 -5.18 -1.63
C GLY A 199 17.83 -5.28 -0.31
N PHE A 200 16.66 -4.64 -0.19
CA PHE A 200 15.83 -4.72 0.99
C PHE A 200 15.18 -6.10 1.17
N LYS A 201 15.02 -6.50 2.43
CA LYS A 201 14.35 -7.74 2.82
C LYS A 201 12.83 -7.58 2.71
N VAL A 202 12.23 -8.31 1.76
CA VAL A 202 10.78 -8.34 1.58
C VAL A 202 10.22 -9.61 2.20
N LYS A 203 9.16 -9.48 3.02
CA LYS A 203 8.47 -10.59 3.67
C LYS A 203 6.98 -10.55 3.35
N GLU A 204 6.40 -11.72 3.05
CA GLU A 204 4.96 -11.87 2.90
C GLU A 204 4.33 -12.36 4.20
N VAL A 205 3.26 -11.70 4.61
CA VAL A 205 2.40 -12.07 5.74
C VAL A 205 1.07 -12.53 5.17
N PRO A 206 0.61 -13.77 5.43
CA PRO A 206 -0.65 -14.23 4.87
C PRO A 206 -1.82 -13.44 5.46
N VAL A 207 -2.67 -12.90 4.58
CA VAL A 207 -3.88 -12.15 4.95
C VAL A 207 -5.07 -12.70 4.16
N ILE A 208 -6.28 -12.53 4.72
CA ILE A 208 -7.53 -12.84 4.02
C ILE A 208 -8.04 -11.54 3.39
N PHE A 209 -8.21 -11.55 2.08
CA PHE A 209 -8.76 -10.43 1.35
C PHE A 209 -10.27 -10.65 1.13
N ILE A 210 -11.08 -9.75 1.64
CA ILE A 210 -12.54 -9.80 1.51
C ILE A 210 -12.96 -8.84 0.38
N ASN A 211 -13.90 -9.26 -0.47
CA ASN A 211 -14.44 -8.33 -1.45
C ASN A 211 -15.20 -7.22 -0.72
N ARG A 212 -15.04 -5.98 -1.18
CA ARG A 212 -15.78 -4.84 -0.61
C ARG A 212 -17.28 -5.13 -0.58
N GLU A 213 -17.93 -4.76 0.49
CA GLU A 213 -19.39 -4.90 0.66
C GLU A 213 -20.12 -3.64 0.20
N LEU A 214 -19.51 -2.45 0.41
CA LEU A 214 -20.09 -1.14 0.09
C LEU A 214 -19.25 -0.42 -0.98
N GLY A 215 -19.90 0.39 -1.80
CA GLY A 215 -19.25 1.18 -2.85
C GLY A 215 -19.05 0.42 -4.16
N THR A 216 -18.60 1.14 -5.20
CA THR A 216 -18.40 0.60 -6.55
C THR A 216 -16.91 0.37 -6.86
N SER A 217 -16.61 -0.75 -7.55
CA SER A 217 -15.24 -1.02 -8.00
C SER A 217 -14.81 -0.02 -9.08
N LYS A 218 -13.68 0.65 -8.85
CA LYS A 218 -13.11 1.66 -9.76
C LYS A 218 -12.12 1.06 -10.77
N MET A 219 -12.07 -0.29 -10.90
CA MET A 219 -11.19 -0.99 -11.85
C MET A 219 -11.71 -0.85 -13.29
N ASN A 220 -10.82 -0.45 -14.18
CA ASN A 220 -11.09 -0.40 -15.62
C ASN A 220 -10.20 -1.39 -16.38
N SER A 221 -10.73 -2.04 -17.42
CA SER A 221 -10.01 -3.07 -18.21
C SER A 221 -8.78 -2.53 -18.95
N SER A 222 -8.73 -1.24 -19.27
CA SER A 222 -7.56 -0.60 -19.91
C SER A 222 -6.29 -0.65 -19.05
N ILE A 223 -6.42 -0.72 -17.73
CA ILE A 223 -5.31 -0.76 -16.75
C ILE A 223 -4.52 -2.08 -16.87
N PHE A 224 -5.17 -3.16 -17.32
CA PHE A 224 -4.53 -4.47 -17.43
C PHE A 224 -3.50 -4.53 -18.57
N GLY A 225 -3.83 -3.97 -19.73
CA GLY A 225 -2.89 -3.90 -20.86
C GLY A 225 -1.64 -3.07 -20.56
N GLU A 226 -1.82 -1.93 -19.89
CA GLU A 226 -0.71 -1.08 -19.44
C GLU A 226 0.22 -1.82 -18.47
N ALA A 227 -0.35 -2.62 -17.56
CA ALA A 227 0.42 -3.38 -16.59
C ALA A 227 1.27 -4.48 -17.26
N VAL A 228 0.75 -5.20 -18.26
CA VAL A 228 1.47 -6.29 -18.96
C VAL A 228 2.73 -5.76 -19.64
N PHE A 229 2.59 -4.76 -20.52
CA PHE A 229 3.75 -4.16 -21.20
C PHE A 229 4.65 -3.36 -20.24
N GLY A 230 4.05 -2.73 -19.24
CA GLY A 230 4.74 -2.00 -18.21
C GLY A 230 5.74 -2.85 -17.43
N VAL A 231 5.39 -4.08 -17.07
CA VAL A 231 6.25 -5.01 -16.34
C VAL A 231 7.47 -5.42 -17.17
N ILE A 232 7.29 -5.69 -18.48
CA ILE A 232 8.42 -5.98 -19.40
C ILE A 232 9.36 -4.77 -19.46
N ARG A 233 8.80 -3.57 -19.65
CA ARG A 233 9.56 -2.32 -19.68
C ARG A 233 10.29 -2.05 -18.36
N LEU A 234 9.65 -2.34 -17.22
CA LEU A 234 10.27 -2.22 -15.89
C LEU A 234 11.50 -3.12 -15.80
N LYS A 235 11.36 -4.39 -16.19
CA LYS A 235 12.49 -5.33 -16.22
C LYS A 235 13.60 -4.88 -17.15
N TRP A 236 13.27 -4.48 -18.39
CA TRP A 236 14.24 -4.00 -19.37
C TRP A 236 15.01 -2.79 -18.84
N ASN A 237 14.30 -1.78 -18.33
CA ASN A 237 14.92 -0.59 -17.76
C ASN A 237 15.84 -0.92 -16.58
N SER A 238 15.52 -1.97 -15.81
CA SER A 238 16.33 -2.35 -14.66
C SER A 238 17.74 -2.84 -15.00
N TRP A 239 18.02 -3.18 -16.25
CA TRP A 239 19.37 -3.55 -16.68
C TRP A 239 20.28 -2.33 -16.87
N PHE A 240 19.68 -1.17 -17.14
CA PHE A 240 20.40 0.08 -17.41
C PHE A 240 20.31 1.07 -16.25
N HIS A 241 19.43 0.82 -15.28
CA HIS A 241 19.25 1.67 -14.11
C HIS A 241 20.08 1.15 -12.93
N LYS A 242 20.93 2.03 -12.37
CA LYS A 242 21.64 1.73 -11.12
C LYS A 242 20.71 1.99 -9.94
N TYR A 243 20.36 0.93 -9.22
CA TYR A 243 19.62 1.06 -7.97
C TYR A 243 20.60 1.37 -6.83
N PRO A 244 20.29 2.31 -5.94
CA PRO A 244 21.07 2.46 -4.71
C PRO A 244 20.98 1.16 -3.92
N THR A 245 22.12 0.58 -3.56
CA THR A 245 22.17 -0.65 -2.75
C THR A 245 22.34 -0.28 -1.30
N VAL A 246 21.53 -0.92 -0.44
CA VAL A 246 21.76 -0.85 1.01
C VAL A 246 23.03 -1.62 1.31
N ASP A 247 24.01 -0.96 1.92
CA ASP A 247 25.26 -1.61 2.35
C ASP A 247 24.92 -2.78 3.27
N LYS A 248 25.52 -3.94 2.98
CA LYS A 248 25.32 -5.18 3.75
C LYS A 248 25.86 -5.11 5.18
N GLU A 249 26.49 -4.00 5.55
CA GLU A 249 27.16 -3.80 6.86
C GLU A 249 26.24 -3.31 7.98
N MET A 250 24.95 -3.03 7.70
CA MET A 250 23.95 -2.72 8.74
C MET A 250 23.03 -3.93 9.01
N LYS A 251 23.62 -5.10 9.19
CA LYS A 251 22.92 -6.31 9.64
C LYS A 251 23.13 -6.53 11.13
#